data_55cae7c09744fd517ab0d5c552b01e25
#
_entry.id   55cae7c09744fd517ab0d5c552b01e25
#
_cell.length_a   1.000
_cell.length_b   1.000
_cell.length_c   1.000
_cell.angle_alpha   90.00
_cell.angle_beta   90.00
_cell.angle_gamma   90.00
#
_symmetry.space_group_name_H-M   'P 1'
#
loop_
_entity.id
_entity.type
_entity.pdbx_description
1 polymer ?
#
loop_
_entity_poly.entity_id
_entity_poly.type
_entity_poly.pdbx_seq_one_letter_code
_entity_poly.pdbx_strand_id
1 'polypeptide(L)'
;DLHEAGVPMAIATSALRSTVQPILDHVDPDWFGAVITADDVDHETAKPHPRPYLDAAAALGVAAADCLVVEDSATGAAAAAAAGAVTLVVDGAATPGPAPRRIHRHDLSGLHTSDLVKLWHLAQEQPVPLASGGGGVLREGERITLTDNKGRRHSIVLKAGGVFHTTKGAVRHDDLIGGPQGVVVSSVGGLEFLALRPTLSEFTVSMPREAAIIYPKEAAQIVMWADVFAGARVLEAGVGSGGLSIPLLRAIGPTGRLHSYERRGEFAQVAARNVENFFGTTPDTWNLEVADLVTDIGPEPIDRAILDMLAPWECIDAVGRVLVPGGLLCCYVATTTQMGRVMETLRAEGGWTEPEATETTTRPWHAEGLAIRPAHGTTGHTGFLVIARRLAPGVQAPIRKRRPAPGAYGPDYHGPRPNYLPDPRNLTDPQDENPQTKDHHAEDSRAE
;
A
#
# COMPACT_ATOMS: atom_id res chain seq x y z
N ASP A 1 -26.98 -22.40 -22.69
CA ASP A 1 -26.34 -22.61 -21.38
C ASP A 1 -26.83 -21.61 -20.31
N LEU A 2 -26.76 -20.25 -20.55
CA LEU A 2 -27.19 -19.26 -19.53
C LEU A 2 -28.71 -19.33 -19.29
N HIS A 3 -29.51 -19.39 -20.35
CA HIS A 3 -30.97 -19.52 -20.27
C HIS A 3 -31.36 -20.84 -19.58
N GLU A 4 -30.74 -21.96 -19.97
CA GLU A 4 -30.96 -23.27 -19.34
C GLU A 4 -30.55 -23.28 -17.85
N ALA A 5 -29.55 -22.47 -17.48
CA ALA A 5 -29.15 -22.29 -16.09
C ALA A 5 -30.03 -21.32 -15.30
N GLY A 6 -31.09 -20.76 -15.93
CA GLY A 6 -31.99 -19.81 -15.30
C GLY A 6 -31.39 -18.43 -15.00
N VAL A 7 -30.32 -18.05 -15.71
CA VAL A 7 -29.67 -16.74 -15.53
C VAL A 7 -30.50 -15.69 -16.26
N PRO A 8 -31.00 -14.63 -15.57
CA PRO A 8 -31.72 -13.56 -16.23
C PRO A 8 -30.81 -12.78 -17.18
N MET A 9 -31.25 -12.56 -18.40
CA MET A 9 -30.47 -11.87 -19.43
C MET A 9 -31.24 -10.67 -20.00
N ALA A 10 -30.52 -9.59 -20.33
CA ALA A 10 -31.06 -8.43 -21.03
C ALA A 10 -30.05 -7.91 -22.06
N ILE A 11 -30.54 -7.19 -23.05
CA ILE A 11 -29.74 -6.48 -24.04
C ILE A 11 -29.85 -4.98 -23.75
N ALA A 12 -28.66 -4.27 -23.73
CA ALA A 12 -28.59 -2.83 -23.68
C ALA A 12 -27.65 -2.34 -24.79
N THR A 13 -28.18 -1.68 -25.81
CA THR A 13 -27.46 -1.29 -27.03
C THR A 13 -27.65 0.19 -27.36
N SER A 14 -26.62 0.81 -27.96
CA SER A 14 -26.73 2.16 -28.54
C SER A 14 -27.33 2.18 -29.94
N ALA A 15 -27.69 1.01 -30.49
CA ALA A 15 -28.35 0.93 -31.78
C ALA A 15 -29.86 1.20 -31.65
N LEU A 16 -30.46 1.72 -32.71
CA LEU A 16 -31.91 1.88 -32.80
C LEU A 16 -32.60 0.50 -32.85
N ARG A 17 -33.82 0.41 -32.34
CA ARG A 17 -34.59 -0.82 -32.37
C ARG A 17 -34.77 -1.39 -33.79
N SER A 18 -34.97 -0.51 -34.77
CA SER A 18 -35.06 -0.92 -36.18
C SER A 18 -33.79 -1.61 -36.71
N THR A 19 -32.63 -1.30 -36.12
CA THR A 19 -31.35 -1.92 -36.50
C THR A 19 -31.18 -3.27 -35.79
N VAL A 20 -31.61 -3.39 -34.56
CA VAL A 20 -31.44 -4.59 -33.73
C VAL A 20 -32.52 -5.66 -34.00
N GLN A 21 -33.74 -5.25 -34.37
CA GLN A 21 -34.87 -6.12 -34.56
C GLN A 21 -34.59 -7.29 -35.52
N PRO A 22 -33.95 -7.09 -36.69
CA PRO A 22 -33.64 -8.21 -37.59
C PRO A 22 -32.73 -9.28 -36.95
N ILE A 23 -31.88 -8.88 -35.97
CA ILE A 23 -31.03 -9.83 -35.21
C ILE A 23 -31.90 -10.56 -34.16
N LEU A 24 -32.73 -9.82 -33.44
CA LEU A 24 -33.62 -10.38 -32.40
C LEU A 24 -34.64 -11.37 -32.99
N ASP A 25 -35.07 -11.16 -34.23
CA ASP A 25 -36.01 -12.10 -34.92
C ASP A 25 -35.38 -13.48 -35.17
N HIS A 26 -34.08 -13.65 -35.04
CA HIS A 26 -33.35 -14.91 -35.16
C HIS A 26 -32.98 -15.53 -33.80
N VAL A 27 -33.35 -14.90 -32.69
CA VAL A 27 -33.08 -15.36 -31.33
C VAL A 27 -34.40 -15.67 -30.65
N ASP A 28 -34.40 -16.68 -29.79
CA ASP A 28 -35.57 -17.02 -29.02
C ASP A 28 -35.97 -15.83 -28.11
N PRO A 29 -37.19 -15.27 -28.24
CA PRO A 29 -37.61 -14.10 -27.49
C PRO A 29 -37.59 -14.31 -25.95
N ASP A 30 -37.72 -15.56 -25.50
CA ASP A 30 -37.74 -15.89 -24.08
C ASP A 30 -36.36 -15.84 -23.43
N TRP A 31 -35.28 -15.67 -24.21
CA TRP A 31 -33.92 -15.59 -23.66
C TRP A 31 -33.65 -14.27 -22.96
N PHE A 32 -34.32 -13.20 -23.35
CA PHE A 32 -34.03 -11.87 -22.82
C PHE A 32 -35.27 -11.27 -22.15
N GLY A 33 -35.17 -11.04 -20.84
CA GLY A 33 -36.23 -10.40 -20.06
C GLY A 33 -36.42 -8.90 -20.38
N ALA A 34 -35.43 -8.27 -21.03
CA ALA A 34 -35.51 -6.89 -21.47
C ALA A 34 -34.57 -6.60 -22.64
N VAL A 35 -34.96 -5.65 -23.51
CA VAL A 35 -34.11 -5.10 -24.59
C VAL A 35 -34.23 -3.59 -24.56
N ILE A 36 -33.17 -2.94 -24.13
CA ILE A 36 -33.00 -1.48 -24.04
C ILE A 36 -32.20 -1.02 -25.28
N THR A 37 -32.76 -0.13 -26.07
CA THR A 37 -32.20 0.40 -27.33
C THR A 37 -32.00 1.91 -27.24
N ALA A 38 -31.43 2.52 -28.26
CA ALA A 38 -31.31 3.97 -28.31
C ALA A 38 -32.65 4.71 -28.32
N ASP A 39 -33.75 4.03 -28.72
CA ASP A 39 -35.08 4.62 -28.69
C ASP A 39 -35.69 4.66 -27.27
N ASP A 40 -35.16 3.94 -26.33
CA ASP A 40 -35.66 3.80 -24.96
C ASP A 40 -35.00 4.79 -23.99
N VAL A 41 -33.98 5.55 -24.44
CA VAL A 41 -33.21 6.50 -23.62
C VAL A 41 -33.04 7.82 -24.36
N ASP A 42 -33.01 8.95 -23.62
CA ASP A 42 -32.71 10.25 -24.19
C ASP A 42 -31.23 10.35 -24.57
N HIS A 43 -30.90 11.24 -25.51
CA HIS A 43 -29.54 11.46 -25.95
C HIS A 43 -28.56 11.80 -24.80
N GLU A 44 -29.03 12.51 -23.76
CA GLU A 44 -28.25 12.88 -22.59
C GLU A 44 -28.01 11.70 -21.63
N THR A 45 -28.87 10.68 -21.68
CA THR A 45 -28.80 9.48 -20.84
C THR A 45 -28.36 8.23 -21.59
N ALA A 46 -27.99 8.37 -22.87
CA ALA A 46 -27.36 7.31 -23.66
C ALA A 46 -25.92 7.02 -23.17
N LYS A 47 -25.39 5.81 -23.51
CA LYS A 47 -23.99 5.45 -23.18
C LYS A 47 -23.04 6.59 -23.64
N PRO A 48 -22.09 7.06 -22.78
CA PRO A 48 -21.55 6.40 -21.57
C PRO A 48 -22.31 6.63 -20.27
N HIS A 49 -23.51 7.23 -20.28
CA HIS A 49 -24.35 7.35 -19.11
C HIS A 49 -24.81 5.96 -18.63
N PRO A 50 -24.91 5.68 -17.31
CA PRO A 50 -25.28 4.36 -16.77
C PRO A 50 -26.72 3.93 -17.04
N ARG A 51 -27.60 4.84 -17.45
CA ARG A 51 -29.04 4.65 -17.57
C ARG A 51 -29.44 3.38 -18.32
N PRO A 52 -28.91 3.03 -19.50
CA PRO A 52 -29.28 1.84 -20.23
C PRO A 52 -29.07 0.54 -19.43
N TYR A 53 -28.01 0.46 -18.63
CA TYR A 53 -27.73 -0.71 -17.78
C TYR A 53 -28.54 -0.72 -16.49
N LEU A 54 -28.81 0.46 -15.93
CA LEU A 54 -29.71 0.56 -14.76
C LEU A 54 -31.14 0.13 -15.11
N ASP A 55 -31.62 0.55 -16.28
CA ASP A 55 -32.96 0.17 -16.76
C ASP A 55 -33.04 -1.32 -17.11
N ALA A 56 -32.00 -1.88 -17.73
CA ALA A 56 -31.92 -3.31 -18.01
C ALA A 56 -31.89 -4.13 -16.70
N ALA A 57 -31.10 -3.75 -15.72
CA ALA A 57 -31.05 -4.43 -14.43
C ALA A 57 -32.38 -4.33 -13.66
N ALA A 58 -33.02 -3.16 -13.67
CA ALA A 58 -34.33 -2.94 -13.06
C ALA A 58 -35.40 -3.82 -13.70
N ALA A 59 -35.39 -3.96 -15.04
CA ALA A 59 -36.32 -4.82 -15.78
C ALA A 59 -36.13 -6.31 -15.45
N LEU A 60 -34.89 -6.73 -15.13
CA LEU A 60 -34.58 -8.08 -14.65
C LEU A 60 -34.87 -8.27 -13.14
N GLY A 61 -35.19 -7.22 -12.40
CA GLY A 61 -35.44 -7.26 -10.95
C GLY A 61 -34.16 -7.48 -10.12
N VAL A 62 -32.97 -7.10 -10.62
CA VAL A 62 -31.70 -7.28 -9.96
C VAL A 62 -31.00 -5.92 -9.79
N ALA A 63 -30.05 -5.83 -8.82
CA ALA A 63 -29.21 -4.65 -8.72
C ALA A 63 -28.12 -4.66 -9.82
N ALA A 64 -27.84 -3.50 -10.43
CA ALA A 64 -26.79 -3.41 -11.45
C ALA A 64 -25.41 -3.86 -10.94
N ALA A 65 -25.13 -3.69 -9.64
CA ALA A 65 -23.90 -4.16 -9.00
C ALA A 65 -23.74 -5.70 -9.02
N ASP A 66 -24.85 -6.43 -9.13
CA ASP A 66 -24.88 -7.89 -9.18
C ASP A 66 -24.88 -8.43 -10.62
N CYS A 67 -24.82 -7.53 -11.62
CA CYS A 67 -24.79 -7.89 -13.02
C CYS A 67 -23.35 -8.07 -13.55
N LEU A 68 -23.21 -9.01 -14.50
CA LEU A 68 -22.08 -9.10 -15.41
C LEU A 68 -22.49 -8.52 -16.77
N VAL A 69 -21.86 -7.43 -17.18
CA VAL A 69 -22.06 -6.80 -18.49
C VAL A 69 -20.98 -7.28 -19.45
N VAL A 70 -21.36 -7.74 -20.63
CA VAL A 70 -20.44 -8.08 -21.73
C VAL A 70 -20.41 -6.89 -22.71
N GLU A 71 -19.22 -6.36 -22.99
CA GLU A 71 -19.02 -5.17 -23.81
C GLU A 71 -17.77 -5.25 -24.70
N ASP A 72 -17.82 -4.57 -25.85
CA ASP A 72 -16.73 -4.47 -26.83
C ASP A 72 -16.27 -3.02 -27.07
N SER A 73 -16.96 -2.04 -26.44
CA SER A 73 -16.73 -0.61 -26.65
C SER A 73 -16.30 0.13 -25.38
N ALA A 74 -15.51 1.18 -25.56
CA ALA A 74 -15.08 2.07 -24.48
C ALA A 74 -16.27 2.81 -23.84
N THR A 75 -17.24 3.25 -24.65
CA THR A 75 -18.46 3.93 -24.19
C THR A 75 -19.37 3.02 -23.39
N GLY A 76 -19.57 1.78 -23.84
CA GLY A 76 -20.37 0.80 -23.13
C GLY A 76 -19.72 0.35 -21.83
N ALA A 77 -18.40 0.09 -21.85
CA ALA A 77 -17.65 -0.25 -20.63
C ALA A 77 -17.63 0.89 -19.60
N ALA A 78 -17.62 2.16 -20.04
CA ALA A 78 -17.76 3.31 -19.15
C ALA A 78 -19.16 3.37 -18.52
N ALA A 79 -20.22 3.14 -19.32
CA ALA A 79 -21.59 3.10 -18.84
C ALA A 79 -21.83 1.96 -17.83
N ALA A 80 -21.29 0.75 -18.10
CA ALA A 80 -21.39 -0.40 -17.19
C ALA A 80 -20.66 -0.11 -15.85
N ALA A 81 -19.47 0.47 -15.91
CA ALA A 81 -18.71 0.87 -14.71
C ALA A 81 -19.48 1.94 -13.91
N ALA A 82 -20.08 2.93 -14.58
CA ALA A 82 -20.89 3.97 -13.94
C ALA A 82 -22.17 3.40 -13.29
N ALA A 83 -22.73 2.31 -13.85
CA ALA A 83 -23.84 1.57 -13.26
C ALA A 83 -23.41 0.69 -12.07
N GLY A 84 -22.10 0.53 -11.83
CA GLY A 84 -21.55 -0.33 -10.78
C GLY A 84 -21.46 -1.81 -11.13
N ALA A 85 -21.73 -2.20 -12.37
CA ALA A 85 -21.67 -3.58 -12.81
C ALA A 85 -20.25 -4.11 -13.00
N VAL A 86 -20.07 -5.43 -12.91
CA VAL A 86 -18.84 -6.09 -13.40
C VAL A 86 -18.87 -6.08 -14.93
N THR A 87 -17.77 -5.76 -15.57
CA THR A 87 -17.69 -5.68 -17.03
C THR A 87 -16.71 -6.73 -17.58
N LEU A 88 -17.19 -7.62 -18.40
CA LEU A 88 -16.38 -8.50 -19.26
C LEU A 88 -16.22 -7.80 -20.62
N VAL A 89 -15.02 -7.30 -20.88
CA VAL A 89 -14.71 -6.68 -22.17
C VAL A 89 -14.16 -7.76 -23.11
N VAL A 90 -14.77 -7.84 -24.29
CA VAL A 90 -14.26 -8.63 -25.41
C VAL A 90 -13.56 -7.71 -26.40
N ASP A 91 -12.58 -8.24 -27.14
CA ASP A 91 -11.84 -7.44 -28.12
C ASP A 91 -12.79 -6.95 -29.22
N GLY A 92 -12.73 -5.64 -29.47
CA GLY A 92 -13.54 -4.92 -30.44
C GLY A 92 -12.75 -3.80 -31.10
N ALA A 93 -13.43 -2.96 -31.87
CA ALA A 93 -12.80 -1.87 -32.64
C ALA A 93 -12.11 -0.81 -31.73
N ALA A 94 -12.50 -0.69 -30.46
CA ALA A 94 -11.94 0.23 -29.48
C ALA A 94 -11.96 -0.37 -28.09
N THR A 95 -11.14 -1.40 -27.87
CA THR A 95 -11.06 -2.10 -26.59
C THR A 95 -10.63 -1.15 -25.48
N PRO A 96 -11.44 -0.95 -24.43
CA PRO A 96 -11.09 -0.05 -23.33
C PRO A 96 -9.97 -0.65 -22.49
N GLY A 97 -9.11 0.20 -21.93
CA GLY A 97 -8.02 -0.22 -21.04
C GLY A 97 -8.50 -0.89 -19.74
N PRO A 98 -7.55 -1.45 -18.94
CA PRO A 98 -7.85 -2.05 -17.64
C PRO A 98 -8.56 -1.07 -16.70
N ALA A 99 -9.54 -1.56 -15.92
CA ALA A 99 -10.25 -0.78 -14.90
C ALA A 99 -10.74 -1.72 -13.79
N PRO A 100 -11.08 -1.20 -12.59
CA PRO A 100 -11.70 -1.98 -11.53
C PRO A 100 -12.99 -2.66 -12.02
N ARG A 101 -13.25 -3.87 -11.50
CA ARG A 101 -14.42 -4.68 -11.88
C ARG A 101 -14.51 -4.94 -13.38
N ARG A 102 -13.38 -4.88 -14.12
CA ARG A 102 -13.30 -5.11 -15.55
C ARG A 102 -12.33 -6.25 -15.85
N ILE A 103 -12.79 -7.21 -16.63
CA ILE A 103 -12.03 -8.36 -17.09
C ILE A 103 -11.93 -8.27 -18.60
N HIS A 104 -10.78 -8.60 -19.17
CA HIS A 104 -10.54 -8.61 -20.61
C HIS A 104 -10.39 -10.03 -21.10
N ARG A 105 -11.04 -10.32 -22.20
CA ARG A 105 -10.87 -11.55 -22.97
C ARG A 105 -10.86 -11.24 -24.46
N HIS A 106 -10.17 -12.09 -25.21
CA HIS A 106 -10.15 -11.96 -26.67
C HIS A 106 -11.53 -12.22 -27.27
N ASP A 107 -12.22 -13.25 -26.77
CA ASP A 107 -13.58 -13.62 -27.21
C ASP A 107 -14.33 -14.36 -26.07
N LEU A 108 -15.55 -14.80 -26.36
CA LEU A 108 -16.39 -15.60 -25.45
C LEU A 108 -16.25 -17.11 -25.68
N SER A 109 -15.40 -17.54 -26.62
CA SER A 109 -15.27 -18.95 -27.00
C SER A 109 -14.84 -19.81 -25.81
N GLY A 110 -15.49 -20.95 -25.65
CA GLY A 110 -15.18 -21.93 -24.58
C GLY A 110 -15.56 -21.48 -23.17
N LEU A 111 -16.26 -20.35 -22.99
CA LEU A 111 -16.80 -19.97 -21.69
C LEU A 111 -18.11 -20.68 -21.41
N HIS A 112 -18.19 -21.32 -20.26
CA HIS A 112 -19.40 -21.87 -19.68
C HIS A 112 -19.97 -20.94 -18.59
N THR A 113 -21.22 -21.14 -18.21
CA THR A 113 -21.88 -20.38 -17.12
C THR A 113 -21.03 -20.36 -15.84
N SER A 114 -20.42 -21.49 -15.48
CA SER A 114 -19.54 -21.59 -14.30
C SER A 114 -18.30 -20.71 -14.39
N ASP A 115 -17.79 -20.44 -15.60
CA ASP A 115 -16.63 -19.59 -15.80
C ASP A 115 -17.00 -18.11 -15.71
N LEU A 116 -18.18 -17.73 -16.22
CA LEU A 116 -18.70 -16.37 -16.05
C LEU A 116 -18.95 -16.05 -14.57
N VAL A 117 -19.48 -17.00 -13.80
CA VAL A 117 -19.65 -16.85 -12.34
C VAL A 117 -18.29 -16.67 -11.65
N LYS A 118 -17.29 -17.48 -11.98
CA LYS A 118 -15.92 -17.32 -11.42
C LYS A 118 -15.31 -15.97 -11.79
N LEU A 119 -15.46 -15.52 -13.04
CA LEU A 119 -14.98 -14.22 -13.50
C LEU A 119 -15.70 -13.09 -12.77
N TRP A 120 -17.00 -13.19 -12.55
CA TRP A 120 -17.77 -12.22 -11.77
C TRP A 120 -17.27 -12.13 -10.33
N HIS A 121 -17.07 -13.26 -9.63
CA HIS A 121 -16.49 -13.29 -8.29
C HIS A 121 -15.07 -12.70 -8.27
N LEU A 122 -14.18 -13.13 -9.20
CA LEU A 122 -12.83 -12.61 -9.30
C LEU A 122 -12.79 -11.08 -9.47
N ALA A 123 -13.73 -10.53 -10.25
CA ALA A 123 -13.82 -9.08 -10.43
C ALA A 123 -14.41 -8.35 -9.21
N GLN A 124 -15.26 -9.02 -8.42
CA GLN A 124 -15.78 -8.49 -7.16
C GLN A 124 -14.69 -8.45 -6.07
N GLU A 125 -13.84 -9.48 -6.03
CA GLU A 125 -12.75 -9.60 -5.07
C GLU A 125 -11.58 -8.64 -5.36
N GLN A 126 -11.52 -8.04 -6.55
CA GLN A 126 -10.54 -6.99 -6.81
C GLN A 126 -10.92 -5.75 -5.99
N PRO A 127 -10.17 -5.41 -4.94
CA PRO A 127 -10.41 -4.17 -4.21
C PRO A 127 -10.35 -3.03 -5.22
N VAL A 128 -11.35 -2.17 -5.22
CA VAL A 128 -11.30 -0.90 -5.96
C VAL A 128 -10.15 -0.10 -5.35
N PRO A 129 -9.01 0.06 -6.03
CA PRO A 129 -7.95 0.90 -5.48
C PRO A 129 -8.45 2.33 -5.57
N LEU A 130 -8.99 2.87 -4.49
CA LEU A 130 -9.40 4.28 -4.40
C LEU A 130 -8.20 5.21 -4.35
N ALA A 131 -7.02 4.67 -4.12
CA ALA A 131 -5.81 5.45 -4.06
C ALA A 131 -4.71 4.88 -4.95
N SER A 132 -4.12 5.76 -5.71
CA SER A 132 -2.89 5.61 -6.50
C SER A 132 -2.89 4.54 -7.61
N GLY A 133 -3.00 4.97 -8.84
CA GLY A 133 -2.64 4.21 -10.04
C GLY A 133 -3.74 3.33 -10.67
N GLY A 134 -4.91 3.24 -10.06
CA GLY A 134 -6.07 2.63 -10.73
C GLY A 134 -6.61 3.55 -11.82
N GLY A 135 -6.77 3.05 -13.05
CA GLY A 135 -7.54 3.73 -14.09
C GLY A 135 -8.99 3.90 -13.61
N GLY A 136 -9.71 4.84 -14.22
CA GLY A 136 -11.11 5.09 -13.92
C GLY A 136 -11.39 6.55 -13.62
N VAL A 137 -12.68 6.90 -13.63
CA VAL A 137 -13.15 8.26 -13.41
C VAL A 137 -12.91 8.71 -11.98
N LEU A 138 -12.63 10.00 -11.81
CA LEU A 138 -12.54 10.66 -10.51
C LEU A 138 -13.93 10.73 -9.87
N ARG A 139 -14.00 10.48 -8.56
CA ARG A 139 -15.28 10.41 -7.84
C ARG A 139 -15.36 11.44 -6.72
N GLU A 140 -16.56 11.78 -6.33
CA GLU A 140 -16.78 12.53 -5.10
C GLU A 140 -16.17 11.79 -3.90
N GLY A 141 -15.58 12.56 -2.96
CA GLY A 141 -14.88 12.02 -1.81
C GLY A 141 -13.41 11.66 -2.06
N GLU A 142 -12.99 11.50 -3.32
CA GLU A 142 -11.59 11.19 -3.63
C GLU A 142 -10.67 12.38 -3.38
N ARG A 143 -9.48 12.07 -2.86
CA ARG A 143 -8.38 13.03 -2.76
C ARG A 143 -7.61 13.07 -4.06
N ILE A 144 -7.40 14.27 -4.60
CA ILE A 144 -6.57 14.50 -5.78
C ILE A 144 -5.52 15.57 -5.51
N THR A 145 -4.49 15.58 -6.34
CA THR A 145 -3.46 16.60 -6.36
C THR A 145 -3.62 17.44 -7.63
N LEU A 146 -3.77 18.74 -7.46
CA LEU A 146 -3.71 19.74 -8.52
C LEU A 146 -2.30 20.32 -8.56
N THR A 147 -1.58 20.13 -9.66
CA THR A 147 -0.21 20.63 -9.83
C THR A 147 -0.24 21.79 -10.82
N ASP A 148 0.21 22.99 -10.40
CA ASP A 148 0.28 24.17 -11.24
C ASP A 148 1.54 24.19 -12.13
N ASN A 149 1.62 25.16 -13.03
CA ASN A 149 2.75 25.35 -13.97
C ASN A 149 4.09 25.70 -13.28
N LYS A 150 4.10 25.97 -11.97
CA LYS A 150 5.31 26.17 -11.15
C LYS A 150 5.70 24.90 -10.37
N GLY A 151 4.98 23.79 -10.58
CA GLY A 151 5.17 22.53 -9.86
C GLY A 151 4.63 22.54 -8.44
N ARG A 152 3.85 23.55 -8.01
CA ARG A 152 3.24 23.59 -6.69
C ARG A 152 2.05 22.64 -6.68
N ARG A 153 1.97 21.84 -5.63
CA ARG A 153 0.96 20.80 -5.44
C ARG A 153 -0.07 21.24 -4.43
N HIS A 154 -1.33 21.12 -4.79
CA HIS A 154 -2.48 21.42 -3.95
C HIS A 154 -3.32 20.15 -3.79
N SER A 155 -3.41 19.64 -2.56
CA SER A 155 -4.23 18.46 -2.25
C SER A 155 -5.65 18.92 -1.93
N ILE A 156 -6.63 18.41 -2.66
CA ILE A 156 -8.06 18.68 -2.43
C ILE A 156 -8.83 17.37 -2.31
N VAL A 157 -9.99 17.42 -1.68
CA VAL A 157 -10.97 16.33 -1.68
C VAL A 157 -12.12 16.77 -2.58
N LEU A 158 -12.44 15.97 -3.58
CA LEU A 158 -13.51 16.25 -4.54
C LEU A 158 -14.87 16.22 -3.82
N LYS A 159 -15.67 17.26 -4.06
CA LYS A 159 -17.02 17.38 -3.50
C LYS A 159 -17.93 17.96 -4.59
N ALA A 160 -19.11 17.35 -4.81
CA ALA A 160 -20.10 17.87 -5.75
C ALA A 160 -20.49 19.33 -5.38
N GLY A 161 -20.51 20.21 -6.37
CA GLY A 161 -20.70 21.66 -6.19
C GLY A 161 -19.51 22.37 -5.51
N GLY A 162 -18.42 21.67 -5.16
CA GLY A 162 -17.24 22.24 -4.53
C GLY A 162 -16.38 23.04 -5.49
N VAL A 163 -15.52 23.93 -4.95
CA VAL A 163 -14.59 24.75 -5.72
C VAL A 163 -13.24 24.82 -5.01
N PHE A 164 -12.16 24.76 -5.80
CA PHE A 164 -10.81 25.06 -5.37
C PHE A 164 -10.46 26.50 -5.75
N HIS A 165 -10.34 27.37 -4.74
CA HIS A 165 -10.03 28.79 -4.93
C HIS A 165 -8.57 29.03 -5.26
N THR A 166 -8.31 29.87 -6.26
CA THR A 166 -6.98 30.29 -6.68
C THR A 166 -6.88 31.81 -6.71
N THR A 167 -5.68 32.35 -6.89
CA THR A 167 -5.47 33.81 -7.06
C THR A 167 -6.10 34.36 -8.36
N LYS A 168 -6.46 33.50 -9.30
CA LYS A 168 -7.10 33.84 -10.57
C LYS A 168 -8.40 33.05 -10.76
N GLY A 169 -9.34 33.18 -9.82
CA GLY A 169 -10.62 32.51 -9.86
C GLY A 169 -10.56 31.09 -9.26
N ALA A 170 -11.47 30.22 -9.63
CA ALA A 170 -11.65 28.92 -9.03
C ALA A 170 -11.69 27.81 -10.09
N VAL A 171 -11.30 26.59 -9.70
CA VAL A 171 -11.53 25.34 -10.42
C VAL A 171 -12.73 24.65 -9.75
N ARG A 172 -13.74 24.29 -10.53
CA ARG A 172 -14.89 23.57 -10.01
C ARG A 172 -14.55 22.09 -9.89
N HIS A 173 -14.97 21.46 -8.78
CA HIS A 173 -14.77 20.04 -8.60
C HIS A 173 -15.61 19.22 -9.60
N ASP A 174 -16.77 19.75 -10.01
CA ASP A 174 -17.65 19.13 -11.00
C ASP A 174 -16.99 18.98 -12.38
N ASP A 175 -16.00 19.82 -12.71
CA ASP A 175 -15.22 19.72 -13.95
C ASP A 175 -14.25 18.52 -13.93
N LEU A 176 -14.07 17.86 -12.76
CA LEU A 176 -13.20 16.73 -12.53
C LEU A 176 -13.96 15.45 -12.21
N ILE A 177 -15.06 15.56 -11.43
CA ILE A 177 -15.89 14.42 -11.03
C ILE A 177 -16.52 13.79 -12.27
N GLY A 178 -16.37 12.46 -12.41
CA GLY A 178 -16.84 11.71 -13.59
C GLY A 178 -15.85 11.69 -14.75
N GLY A 179 -14.78 12.53 -14.70
CA GLY A 179 -13.72 12.57 -15.71
C GLY A 179 -12.51 11.69 -15.33
N PRO A 180 -11.61 11.45 -16.29
CA PRO A 180 -10.37 10.70 -16.00
C PRO A 180 -9.38 11.55 -15.19
N GLN A 181 -8.43 10.90 -14.51
CA GLN A 181 -7.23 11.58 -14.00
C GLN A 181 -6.21 11.83 -15.15
N GLY A 182 -5.23 12.68 -14.88
CA GLY A 182 -4.21 13.03 -15.88
C GLY A 182 -4.69 14.11 -16.87
N VAL A 183 -5.71 14.85 -16.48
CA VAL A 183 -6.27 15.96 -17.27
C VAL A 183 -5.78 17.30 -16.76
N VAL A 184 -5.76 18.29 -17.66
CA VAL A 184 -5.51 19.69 -17.31
C VAL A 184 -6.86 20.38 -17.17
N VAL A 185 -7.06 21.04 -16.03
CA VAL A 185 -8.23 21.88 -15.77
C VAL A 185 -7.79 23.32 -15.56
N SER A 186 -8.62 24.25 -15.98
CA SER A 186 -8.33 25.67 -15.89
C SER A 186 -9.24 26.37 -14.90
N SER A 187 -8.69 27.26 -14.08
CA SER A 187 -9.51 28.19 -13.30
C SER A 187 -10.18 29.21 -14.24
N VAL A 188 -11.24 29.87 -13.76
CA VAL A 188 -11.95 30.93 -14.51
C VAL A 188 -10.99 32.01 -15.03
N GLY A 189 -9.91 32.30 -14.32
CA GLY A 189 -8.88 33.27 -14.74
C GLY A 189 -7.71 32.67 -15.49
N GLY A 190 -7.84 31.44 -16.04
CA GLY A 190 -6.87 30.82 -16.94
C GLY A 190 -5.62 30.22 -16.28
N LEU A 191 -5.65 29.95 -14.95
CA LEU A 191 -4.59 29.13 -14.35
C LEU A 191 -4.86 27.65 -14.61
N GLU A 192 -3.87 26.96 -15.17
CA GLU A 192 -3.93 25.55 -15.49
C GLU A 192 -3.37 24.68 -14.36
N PHE A 193 -4.02 23.55 -14.14
CA PHE A 193 -3.64 22.55 -13.14
C PHE A 193 -3.73 21.14 -13.74
N LEU A 194 -2.67 20.36 -13.60
CA LEU A 194 -2.70 18.94 -13.87
C LEU A 194 -3.35 18.23 -12.67
N ALA A 195 -4.42 17.50 -12.92
CA ALA A 195 -5.19 16.77 -11.90
C ALA A 195 -4.83 15.28 -11.90
N LEU A 196 -4.29 14.79 -10.79
CA LEU A 196 -3.89 13.41 -10.60
C LEU A 196 -4.32 12.89 -9.22
N ARG A 197 -4.62 11.59 -9.12
CA ARG A 197 -4.63 10.92 -7.82
C ARG A 197 -3.23 10.92 -7.23
N PRO A 198 -3.06 11.20 -5.93
CA PRO A 198 -1.74 11.11 -5.30
C PRO A 198 -1.22 9.67 -5.34
N THR A 199 0.06 9.50 -5.58
CA THR A 199 0.73 8.22 -5.35
C THR A 199 0.72 7.90 -3.84
N LEU A 200 1.03 6.64 -3.46
CA LEU A 200 1.14 6.27 -2.05
C LEU A 200 2.10 7.21 -1.28
N SER A 201 3.25 7.50 -1.86
CA SER A 201 4.24 8.39 -1.24
C SER A 201 3.72 9.83 -1.11
N GLU A 202 3.01 10.35 -2.10
CA GLU A 202 2.43 11.69 -2.06
C GLU A 202 1.27 11.76 -1.07
N PHE A 203 0.43 10.73 -0.99
CA PHE A 203 -0.65 10.65 -0.01
C PHE A 203 -0.10 10.67 1.41
N THR A 204 0.87 9.80 1.71
CA THR A 204 1.47 9.69 3.05
C THR A 204 2.04 11.01 3.55
N VAL A 205 2.70 11.80 2.69
CA VAL A 205 3.26 13.10 3.11
C VAL A 205 2.24 14.25 3.14
N SER A 206 1.09 14.10 2.45
CA SER A 206 0.05 15.14 2.34
C SER A 206 -1.21 14.87 3.16
N MET A 207 -1.37 13.68 3.74
CA MET A 207 -2.52 13.34 4.57
C MET A 207 -2.56 14.18 5.87
N PRO A 208 -3.74 14.37 6.48
CA PRO A 208 -3.85 14.97 7.80
C PRO A 208 -3.02 14.21 8.83
N ARG A 209 -2.26 14.95 9.65
CA ARG A 209 -1.39 14.32 10.65
C ARG A 209 -1.27 15.18 11.91
N GLU A 210 -1.22 14.51 13.05
CA GLU A 210 -0.98 15.10 14.38
C GLU A 210 0.31 14.54 15.02
N ALA A 211 0.86 13.45 14.43
CA ALA A 211 2.13 12.86 14.81
C ALA A 211 3.16 12.94 13.68
N ALA A 212 4.43 12.81 14.02
CA ALA A 212 5.47 12.53 13.05
C ALA A 212 5.13 11.19 12.33
N ILE A 213 5.46 11.12 11.06
CA ILE A 213 5.24 9.93 10.23
C ILE A 213 6.56 9.33 9.79
N ILE A 214 6.60 8.02 9.59
CA ILE A 214 7.67 7.39 8.83
C ILE A 214 7.56 7.88 7.38
N TYR A 215 8.64 8.45 6.87
CA TYR A 215 8.67 8.95 5.49
C TYR A 215 8.68 7.79 4.48
N PRO A 216 8.23 8.04 3.24
CA PRO A 216 8.13 7.00 2.21
C PRO A 216 9.43 6.23 1.96
N LYS A 217 10.59 6.87 2.12
CA LYS A 217 11.89 6.21 1.93
C LYS A 217 12.14 5.12 2.97
N GLU A 218 11.76 5.34 4.24
CA GLU A 218 11.85 4.32 5.29
C GLU A 218 10.70 3.32 5.19
N ALA A 219 9.48 3.76 4.91
CA ALA A 219 8.34 2.85 4.75
C ALA A 219 8.60 1.80 3.66
N ALA A 220 9.23 2.19 2.54
CA ALA A 220 9.64 1.27 1.49
C ALA A 220 10.72 0.28 1.99
N GLN A 221 11.69 0.77 2.77
CA GLN A 221 12.73 -0.09 3.35
C GLN A 221 12.15 -1.04 4.40
N ILE A 222 11.20 -0.59 5.23
CA ILE A 222 10.52 -1.45 6.21
C ILE A 222 9.81 -2.60 5.50
N VAL A 223 9.03 -2.33 4.46
CA VAL A 223 8.34 -3.38 3.70
C VAL A 223 9.34 -4.39 3.12
N MET A 224 10.46 -3.92 2.56
CA MET A 224 11.48 -4.78 1.97
C MET A 224 12.32 -5.53 3.01
N TRP A 225 12.88 -4.82 4.00
CA TRP A 225 13.81 -5.41 4.97
C TRP A 225 13.11 -6.24 6.06
N ALA A 226 11.88 -5.88 6.42
CA ALA A 226 11.07 -6.74 7.29
C ALA A 226 10.39 -7.87 6.49
N ASP A 227 10.63 -7.96 5.18
CA ASP A 227 10.08 -9.02 4.31
C ASP A 227 8.56 -9.16 4.48
N VAL A 228 7.84 -8.03 4.37
CA VAL A 228 6.38 -8.02 4.44
C VAL A 228 5.81 -8.55 3.13
N PHE A 229 5.09 -9.66 3.18
CA PHE A 229 4.58 -10.37 2.00
C PHE A 229 3.06 -10.48 2.00
N ALA A 230 2.48 -10.77 0.85
CA ALA A 230 1.04 -10.99 0.71
C ALA A 230 0.58 -12.19 1.55
N GLY A 231 -0.42 -11.98 2.41
CA GLY A 231 -0.91 -12.99 3.35
C GLY A 231 -0.21 -12.98 4.72
N ALA A 232 0.80 -12.11 4.96
CA ALA A 232 1.48 -12.04 6.25
C ALA A 232 0.57 -11.54 7.37
N ARG A 233 0.80 -12.06 8.57
CA ARG A 233 0.25 -11.55 9.83
C ARG A 233 1.26 -10.58 10.42
N VAL A 234 0.93 -9.30 10.38
CA VAL A 234 1.82 -8.22 10.78
C VAL A 234 1.32 -7.55 12.04
N LEU A 235 2.20 -7.33 13.00
CA LEU A 235 1.97 -6.47 14.15
C LEU A 235 2.64 -5.13 13.92
N GLU A 236 1.89 -4.05 14.11
CA GLU A 236 2.38 -2.68 14.11
C GLU A 236 2.10 -2.05 15.47
N ALA A 237 3.04 -1.33 16.04
CA ALA A 237 2.79 -0.52 17.22
C ALA A 237 3.44 0.86 17.11
N GLY A 238 2.67 1.87 17.54
CA GLY A 238 2.96 3.27 17.28
C GLY A 238 2.37 3.72 15.95
N VAL A 239 1.06 3.53 15.77
CA VAL A 239 0.33 3.82 14.53
C VAL A 239 0.40 5.30 14.13
N GLY A 240 0.36 6.19 15.13
CA GLY A 240 0.37 7.63 14.91
C GLY A 240 -0.76 8.08 13.99
N SER A 241 -0.41 8.63 12.84
CA SER A 241 -1.39 9.08 11.84
C SER A 241 -1.69 8.04 10.75
N GLY A 242 -1.21 6.80 10.87
CA GLY A 242 -1.44 5.72 9.91
C GLY A 242 -0.49 5.74 8.69
N GLY A 243 0.61 6.50 8.78
CA GLY A 243 1.55 6.65 7.67
C GLY A 243 2.23 5.36 7.25
N LEU A 244 2.50 4.46 8.19
CA LEU A 244 3.06 3.14 7.93
C LEU A 244 1.96 2.08 7.74
N SER A 245 0.81 2.21 8.43
CA SER A 245 -0.30 1.25 8.30
C SER A 245 -0.74 1.09 6.85
N ILE A 246 -0.83 2.18 6.08
CA ILE A 246 -1.27 2.15 4.67
C ILE A 246 -0.33 1.32 3.79
N PRO A 247 1.00 1.55 3.73
CA PRO A 247 1.89 0.69 2.95
C PRO A 247 1.93 -0.76 3.43
N LEU A 248 1.80 -1.02 4.74
CA LEU A 248 1.71 -2.38 5.28
C LEU A 248 0.45 -3.09 4.80
N LEU A 249 -0.73 -2.46 4.90
CA LEU A 249 -2.01 -3.00 4.40
C LEU A 249 -1.94 -3.30 2.90
N ARG A 250 -1.30 -2.41 2.11
CA ARG A 250 -1.08 -2.68 0.69
C ARG A 250 -0.20 -3.90 0.45
N ALA A 251 0.85 -4.06 1.23
CA ALA A 251 1.82 -5.15 1.05
C ALA A 251 1.25 -6.52 1.44
N ILE A 252 0.50 -6.59 2.54
CA ILE A 252 -0.11 -7.85 3.00
C ILE A 252 -1.28 -8.30 2.13
N GLY A 253 -1.91 -7.36 1.41
CA GLY A 253 -3.05 -7.67 0.54
C GLY A 253 -4.29 -8.19 1.27
N PRO A 254 -5.28 -8.72 0.52
CA PRO A 254 -6.59 -9.09 1.07
C PRO A 254 -6.57 -10.37 1.94
N THR A 255 -5.51 -11.15 1.88
CA THR A 255 -5.37 -12.42 2.64
C THR A 255 -4.51 -12.27 3.90
N GLY A 256 -3.84 -11.12 4.08
CA GLY A 256 -3.04 -10.84 5.26
C GLY A 256 -3.86 -10.31 6.43
N ARG A 257 -3.17 -10.04 7.54
CA ARG A 257 -3.74 -9.39 8.73
C ARG A 257 -2.75 -8.37 9.27
N LEU A 258 -3.22 -7.16 9.57
CA LEU A 258 -2.46 -6.13 10.26
C LEU A 258 -3.13 -5.85 11.60
N HIS A 259 -2.43 -6.16 12.70
CA HIS A 259 -2.82 -5.80 14.06
C HIS A 259 -2.01 -4.57 14.47
N SER A 260 -2.69 -3.47 14.68
CA SER A 260 -2.07 -2.17 14.96
C SER A 260 -2.44 -1.69 16.35
N TYR A 261 -1.45 -1.30 17.16
CA TYR A 261 -1.61 -0.80 18.53
C TYR A 261 -1.24 0.68 18.61
N GLU A 262 -2.15 1.48 19.15
CA GLU A 262 -1.89 2.90 19.45
C GLU A 262 -2.43 3.23 20.85
N ARG A 263 -1.61 3.83 21.69
CA ARG A 263 -2.02 4.19 23.06
C ARG A 263 -2.98 5.38 23.11
N ARG A 264 -2.92 6.26 22.13
CA ARG A 264 -3.64 7.54 22.10
C ARG A 264 -4.84 7.43 21.16
N GLY A 265 -6.03 7.47 21.75
CA GLY A 265 -7.28 7.33 21.00
C GLY A 265 -7.47 8.40 19.91
N GLU A 266 -7.01 9.63 20.13
CA GLU A 266 -7.06 10.72 19.16
C GLU A 266 -6.19 10.41 17.91
N PHE A 267 -5.02 9.79 18.08
CA PHE A 267 -4.17 9.39 16.97
C PHE A 267 -4.74 8.20 16.21
N ALA A 268 -5.27 7.22 16.93
CA ALA A 268 -5.97 6.09 16.32
C ALA A 268 -7.14 6.55 15.43
N GLN A 269 -7.90 7.56 15.85
CA GLN A 269 -8.97 8.14 15.04
C GLN A 269 -8.45 8.84 13.78
N VAL A 270 -7.31 9.53 13.87
CA VAL A 270 -6.66 10.16 12.69
C VAL A 270 -6.19 9.07 11.72
N ALA A 271 -5.55 8.01 12.24
CA ALA A 271 -5.11 6.88 11.44
C ALA A 271 -6.28 6.19 10.73
N ALA A 272 -7.38 5.92 11.45
CA ALA A 272 -8.58 5.30 10.89
C ALA A 272 -9.13 6.11 9.70
N ARG A 273 -9.29 7.44 9.88
CA ARG A 273 -9.73 8.33 8.80
C ARG A 273 -8.76 8.35 7.61
N ASN A 274 -7.45 8.32 7.85
CA ASN A 274 -6.46 8.33 6.78
C ASN A 274 -6.47 7.02 6.00
N VAL A 275 -6.58 5.88 6.68
CA VAL A 275 -6.70 4.56 6.04
C VAL A 275 -7.99 4.49 5.22
N GLU A 276 -9.12 4.92 5.79
CA GLU A 276 -10.40 4.99 5.08
C GLU A 276 -10.31 5.91 3.85
N ASN A 277 -9.72 7.10 3.98
CA ASN A 277 -9.52 8.04 2.87
C ASN A 277 -8.61 7.49 1.78
N PHE A 278 -7.68 6.59 2.13
CA PHE A 278 -6.78 5.98 1.15
C PHE A 278 -7.43 4.80 0.42
N PHE A 279 -8.09 3.91 1.15
CA PHE A 279 -8.69 2.70 0.60
C PHE A 279 -10.18 2.88 0.18
N GLY A 280 -10.82 4.00 0.61
CA GLY A 280 -12.25 4.28 0.41
C GLY A 280 -13.16 3.56 1.39
N THR A 281 -12.64 2.63 2.14
CA THR A 281 -13.27 1.93 3.26
C THR A 281 -12.17 1.46 4.19
N THR A 282 -12.52 1.13 5.41
CA THR A 282 -11.57 0.45 6.32
C THR A 282 -11.42 -1.00 5.85
N PRO A 283 -10.17 -1.44 5.53
CA PRO A 283 -9.95 -2.83 5.11
C PRO A 283 -10.27 -3.83 6.22
N ASP A 284 -10.97 -4.92 5.91
CA ASP A 284 -11.28 -6.01 6.86
C ASP A 284 -10.02 -6.73 7.38
N THR A 285 -8.88 -6.53 6.69
CA THR A 285 -7.57 -7.05 7.08
C THR A 285 -6.90 -6.24 8.17
N TRP A 286 -7.48 -5.10 8.58
CA TRP A 286 -6.91 -4.22 9.58
C TRP A 286 -7.68 -4.27 10.89
N ASN A 287 -6.96 -4.58 11.97
CA ASN A 287 -7.45 -4.45 13.34
C ASN A 287 -6.65 -3.35 14.05
N LEU A 288 -7.29 -2.25 14.39
CA LEU A 288 -6.69 -1.12 15.14
C LEU A 288 -7.21 -1.12 16.56
N GLU A 289 -6.30 -1.26 17.52
CA GLU A 289 -6.62 -1.27 18.94
C GLU A 289 -6.03 -0.04 19.65
N VAL A 290 -6.87 0.62 20.46
CA VAL A 290 -6.41 1.67 21.39
C VAL A 290 -5.97 0.98 22.66
N ALA A 291 -4.70 0.58 22.73
CA ALA A 291 -4.19 -0.31 23.77
C ALA A 291 -2.67 -0.14 23.95
N ASP A 292 -2.16 -0.69 25.05
CA ASP A 292 -0.72 -0.80 25.31
C ASP A 292 -0.21 -2.16 24.86
N LEU A 293 0.69 -2.18 23.86
CA LEU A 293 1.24 -3.44 23.32
C LEU A 293 1.84 -4.34 24.39
N VAL A 294 2.48 -3.79 25.44
CA VAL A 294 3.16 -4.58 26.47
C VAL A 294 2.17 -5.41 27.28
N THR A 295 1.00 -4.85 27.59
CA THR A 295 -0.03 -5.48 28.44
C THR A 295 -1.11 -6.20 27.64
N ASP A 296 -1.40 -5.71 26.43
CA ASP A 296 -2.62 -6.07 25.70
C ASP A 296 -2.34 -6.91 24.45
N ILE A 297 -1.07 -7.29 24.21
CA ILE A 297 -0.72 -8.12 23.06
C ILE A 297 -1.48 -9.46 23.09
N GLY A 298 -2.24 -9.72 22.02
CA GLY A 298 -2.97 -10.96 21.86
C GLY A 298 -2.05 -12.17 21.69
N PRO A 299 -2.54 -13.39 21.96
CA PRO A 299 -1.75 -14.63 21.89
C PRO A 299 -1.53 -15.14 20.46
N GLU A 300 -2.10 -14.50 19.47
CA GLU A 300 -2.04 -14.95 18.06
C GLU A 300 -0.62 -14.87 17.51
N PRO A 301 -0.15 -15.92 16.83
CA PRO A 301 1.18 -15.91 16.24
C PRO A 301 1.25 -14.90 15.09
N ILE A 302 2.33 -14.12 15.04
CA ILE A 302 2.61 -13.13 14.00
C ILE A 302 3.87 -13.49 13.23
N ASP A 303 3.94 -13.05 11.97
CA ASP A 303 5.05 -13.30 11.07
C ASP A 303 6.07 -12.15 11.08
N ARG A 304 5.58 -10.91 11.24
CA ARG A 304 6.36 -9.67 11.22
C ARG A 304 5.90 -8.72 12.32
N ALA A 305 6.83 -8.05 12.95
CA ALA A 305 6.54 -7.00 13.93
C ALA A 305 7.29 -5.72 13.56
N ILE A 306 6.57 -4.59 13.53
CA ILE A 306 7.13 -3.28 13.27
C ILE A 306 6.79 -2.35 14.43
N LEU A 307 7.82 -1.76 15.05
CA LEU A 307 7.68 -0.88 16.20
C LEU A 307 8.17 0.52 15.84
N ASP A 308 7.24 1.50 15.82
CA ASP A 308 7.52 2.94 15.64
C ASP A 308 7.11 3.69 16.91
N MET A 309 7.96 3.64 17.92
CA MET A 309 7.68 4.25 19.22
C MET A 309 8.96 4.74 19.91
N LEU A 310 8.79 5.56 20.95
CA LEU A 310 9.92 6.16 21.69
C LEU A 310 10.80 5.11 22.37
N ALA A 311 10.23 4.02 22.86
CA ALA A 311 10.91 3.01 23.67
C ALA A 311 10.58 1.57 23.17
N PRO A 312 10.94 1.19 21.93
CA PRO A 312 10.59 -0.12 21.39
C PRO A 312 11.24 -1.28 22.16
N TRP A 313 12.35 -1.04 22.88
CA TRP A 313 12.99 -2.04 23.74
C TRP A 313 12.09 -2.56 24.86
N GLU A 314 11.08 -1.80 25.29
CA GLU A 314 10.13 -2.22 26.32
C GLU A 314 9.14 -3.28 25.81
N CYS A 315 8.99 -3.38 24.48
CA CYS A 315 8.06 -4.28 23.82
C CYS A 315 8.72 -5.57 23.30
N ILE A 316 10.06 -5.67 23.31
CA ILE A 316 10.79 -6.77 22.65
C ILE A 316 10.39 -8.14 23.25
N ASP A 317 10.30 -8.26 24.56
CA ASP A 317 9.88 -9.52 25.23
C ASP A 317 8.43 -9.89 24.85
N ALA A 318 7.51 -8.92 24.88
CA ALA A 318 6.12 -9.14 24.53
C ALA A 318 5.99 -9.62 23.07
N VAL A 319 6.66 -8.95 22.13
CA VAL A 319 6.69 -9.34 20.72
C VAL A 319 7.36 -10.72 20.56
N GLY A 320 8.45 -10.98 21.30
CA GLY A 320 9.15 -12.26 21.25
C GLY A 320 8.31 -13.47 21.64
N ARG A 321 7.25 -13.29 22.42
CA ARG A 321 6.31 -14.36 22.78
C ARG A 321 5.38 -14.78 21.65
N VAL A 322 5.03 -13.87 20.75
CA VAL A 322 4.05 -14.09 19.67
C VAL A 322 4.68 -14.18 18.28
N LEU A 323 5.90 -13.69 18.10
CA LEU A 323 6.60 -13.75 16.83
C LEU A 323 7.07 -15.18 16.54
N VAL A 324 6.66 -15.73 15.41
CA VAL A 324 7.03 -17.09 15.01
C VAL A 324 8.56 -17.24 14.84
N PRO A 325 9.13 -18.44 15.04
CA PRO A 325 10.53 -18.69 14.71
C PRO A 325 10.84 -18.32 13.26
N GLY A 326 11.91 -17.56 13.04
CA GLY A 326 12.26 -17.00 11.73
C GLY A 326 11.55 -15.69 11.39
N GLY A 327 10.53 -15.31 12.16
CA GLY A 327 9.83 -14.02 12.01
C GLY A 327 10.76 -12.83 12.25
N LEU A 328 10.41 -11.69 11.67
CA LEU A 328 11.22 -10.47 11.70
C LEU A 328 10.61 -9.42 12.63
N LEU A 329 11.47 -8.85 13.48
CA LEU A 329 11.23 -7.61 14.22
C LEU A 329 11.98 -6.48 13.53
N CYS A 330 11.29 -5.37 13.25
CA CYS A 330 11.84 -4.12 12.75
C CYS A 330 11.47 -2.98 13.70
N CYS A 331 12.45 -2.32 14.29
CA CYS A 331 12.26 -1.11 15.11
C CYS A 331 12.72 0.11 14.32
N TYR A 332 11.83 1.11 14.19
CA TYR A 332 12.19 2.44 13.69
C TYR A 332 12.48 3.34 14.87
N VAL A 333 13.64 3.98 14.88
CA VAL A 333 14.08 4.87 15.95
C VAL A 333 14.80 6.10 15.39
N ALA A 334 14.63 7.25 16.05
CA ALA A 334 15.13 8.52 15.55
C ALA A 334 16.59 8.82 15.94
N THR A 335 17.13 8.19 17.00
CA THR A 335 18.44 8.55 17.55
C THR A 335 19.39 7.35 17.66
N THR A 336 20.69 7.60 17.62
CA THR A 336 21.73 6.59 17.83
C THR A 336 21.66 5.96 19.23
N THR A 337 21.26 6.74 20.24
CA THR A 337 21.06 6.23 21.61
C THR A 337 19.93 5.20 21.66
N GLN A 338 18.80 5.51 21.01
CA GLN A 338 17.68 4.56 20.92
C GLN A 338 18.08 3.30 20.12
N MET A 339 18.76 3.49 18.97
CA MET A 339 19.31 2.39 18.17
C MET A 339 20.21 1.47 19.01
N GLY A 340 21.18 2.04 19.73
CA GLY A 340 22.06 1.28 20.60
C GLY A 340 21.29 0.51 21.67
N ARG A 341 20.29 1.14 22.31
CA ARG A 341 19.49 0.50 23.35
C ARG A 341 18.65 -0.67 22.82
N VAL A 342 18.02 -0.54 21.66
CA VAL A 342 17.29 -1.66 21.01
C VAL A 342 18.23 -2.82 20.74
N MET A 343 19.41 -2.55 20.14
CA MET A 343 20.39 -3.59 19.82
C MET A 343 20.90 -4.31 21.07
N GLU A 344 21.18 -3.58 22.15
CA GLU A 344 21.66 -4.15 23.40
C GLU A 344 20.55 -5.00 24.09
N THR A 345 19.30 -4.55 24.06
CA THR A 345 18.18 -5.31 24.62
C THR A 345 18.00 -6.64 23.87
N LEU A 346 18.03 -6.62 22.53
CA LEU A 346 17.93 -7.84 21.71
C LEU A 346 19.05 -8.84 22.01
N ARG A 347 20.27 -8.33 22.23
CA ARG A 347 21.42 -9.17 22.63
C ARG A 347 21.26 -9.74 24.03
N ALA A 348 20.77 -8.93 24.97
CA ALA A 348 20.64 -9.31 26.38
C ALA A 348 19.55 -10.36 26.60
N GLU A 349 18.41 -10.23 25.92
CA GLU A 349 17.32 -11.19 26.02
C GLU A 349 17.68 -12.56 25.44
N GLY A 350 18.51 -12.59 24.38
CA GLY A 350 18.75 -13.80 23.61
C GLY A 350 17.52 -14.24 22.79
N GLY A 351 17.62 -15.37 22.09
CA GLY A 351 16.52 -15.84 21.24
C GLY A 351 16.28 -14.98 19.97
N TRP A 352 17.24 -14.13 19.63
CA TRP A 352 17.27 -13.28 18.44
C TRP A 352 18.57 -13.49 17.66
N THR A 353 18.54 -13.25 16.36
CA THR A 353 19.79 -13.11 15.59
C THR A 353 20.52 -11.85 16.02
N GLU A 354 21.82 -11.74 15.69
CA GLU A 354 22.54 -10.48 15.86
C GLU A 354 21.77 -9.35 15.17
N PRO A 355 21.38 -8.27 15.88
CA PRO A 355 20.61 -7.19 15.30
C PRO A 355 21.45 -6.40 14.29
N GLU A 356 20.83 -5.99 13.19
CA GLU A 356 21.41 -5.16 12.14
C GLU A 356 20.72 -3.81 12.11
N ALA A 357 21.51 -2.73 12.02
CA ALA A 357 21.00 -1.36 11.94
C ALA A 357 21.34 -0.73 10.60
N THR A 358 20.39 -0.02 10.02
CA THR A 358 20.55 0.69 8.75
C THR A 358 19.95 2.09 8.80
N GLU A 359 20.49 2.99 7.99
CA GLU A 359 19.94 4.30 7.70
C GLU A 359 19.79 4.47 6.18
N THR A 360 18.70 5.07 5.74
CA THR A 360 18.45 5.30 4.32
C THR A 360 18.56 6.78 3.97
N THR A 361 19.42 7.11 3.01
CA THR A 361 19.53 8.46 2.45
C THR A 361 19.08 8.49 1.00
N THR A 362 18.18 9.41 0.67
CA THR A 362 17.72 9.63 -0.70
C THR A 362 18.22 10.96 -1.20
N ARG A 363 18.88 10.97 -2.35
CA ARG A 363 19.40 12.20 -2.97
C ARG A 363 18.62 12.50 -4.26
N PRO A 364 17.76 13.53 -4.27
CA PRO A 364 17.10 13.97 -5.49
C PRO A 364 18.08 14.68 -6.43
N TRP A 365 17.77 14.65 -7.73
CA TRP A 365 18.53 15.30 -8.78
C TRP A 365 17.66 16.30 -9.52
N HIS A 366 18.28 17.41 -9.95
CA HIS A 366 17.73 18.36 -10.89
C HIS A 366 18.30 18.06 -12.28
N ALA A 367 17.45 17.99 -13.28
CA ALA A 367 17.87 17.78 -14.67
C ALA A 367 17.04 18.70 -15.58
N GLU A 368 17.71 19.68 -16.19
CA GLU A 368 17.10 20.59 -17.16
C GLU A 368 18.13 20.88 -18.25
N GLY A 369 17.88 20.43 -19.48
CA GLY A 369 18.81 20.47 -20.57
C GLY A 369 20.14 19.84 -20.19
N LEU A 370 21.24 20.60 -20.29
CA LEU A 370 22.59 20.16 -19.90
C LEU A 370 22.90 20.39 -18.41
N ALA A 371 22.02 21.05 -17.67
CA ALA A 371 22.19 21.32 -16.24
C ALA A 371 21.70 20.16 -15.39
N ILE A 372 22.52 19.11 -15.29
CA ILE A 372 22.24 17.93 -14.49
C ILE A 372 23.08 17.97 -13.21
N ARG A 373 22.44 18.07 -12.06
CA ARG A 373 23.12 18.19 -10.76
C ARG A 373 22.24 17.67 -9.60
N PRO A 374 22.85 17.29 -8.46
CA PRO A 374 22.06 17.02 -7.27
C PRO A 374 21.20 18.23 -6.88
N ALA A 375 19.97 17.96 -6.39
CA ALA A 375 19.14 19.01 -5.80
C ALA A 375 19.87 19.64 -4.58
N HIS A 376 19.59 20.92 -4.33
CA HIS A 376 20.22 21.64 -3.20
C HIS A 376 19.73 21.14 -1.85
N GLY A 377 18.46 20.71 -1.75
CA GLY A 377 17.89 20.17 -0.53
C GLY A 377 18.03 18.65 -0.50
N THR A 378 18.60 18.10 0.56
CA THR A 378 18.64 16.66 0.83
C THR A 378 18.24 16.46 2.29
N THR A 379 17.25 15.59 2.53
CA THR A 379 16.94 15.14 3.88
C THR A 379 17.98 14.07 4.26
N GLY A 380 18.93 14.44 5.10
CA GLY A 380 20.03 13.57 5.47
C GLY A 380 19.58 12.45 6.39
N HIS A 381 18.99 12.82 7.53
CA HIS A 381 18.56 11.89 8.57
C HIS A 381 17.08 12.02 8.87
N THR A 382 16.40 10.89 9.08
CA THR A 382 15.02 10.81 9.55
C THR A 382 14.88 9.73 10.63
N GLY A 383 15.61 8.63 10.54
CA GLY A 383 15.64 7.56 11.53
C GLY A 383 16.48 6.37 11.10
N PHE A 384 16.61 5.43 12.01
CA PHE A 384 17.31 4.16 11.82
C PHE A 384 16.32 3.01 11.87
N LEU A 385 16.58 1.97 11.08
CA LEU A 385 15.91 0.69 11.18
C LEU A 385 16.82 -0.30 11.90
N VAL A 386 16.32 -0.93 12.95
CA VAL A 386 16.99 -2.05 13.62
C VAL A 386 16.20 -3.31 13.39
N ILE A 387 16.84 -4.33 12.82
CA ILE A 387 16.18 -5.56 12.39
C ILE A 387 16.84 -6.76 13.05
N ALA A 388 16.01 -7.69 13.56
CA ALA A 388 16.45 -8.98 14.07
C ALA A 388 15.40 -10.07 13.75
N ARG A 389 15.83 -11.31 13.69
CA ARG A 389 14.94 -12.46 13.50
C ARG A 389 14.78 -13.25 14.78
N ARG A 390 13.57 -13.72 15.03
CA ARG A 390 13.26 -14.60 16.15
C ARG A 390 13.87 -15.98 15.95
N LEU A 391 14.59 -16.48 16.93
CA LEU A 391 15.08 -17.86 16.95
C LEU A 391 14.02 -18.82 17.48
N ALA A 392 14.16 -20.11 17.19
CA ALA A 392 13.34 -21.13 17.81
C ALA A 392 13.58 -21.18 19.33
N PRO A 393 12.57 -21.60 20.11
CA PRO A 393 12.73 -21.70 21.56
C PRO A 393 13.94 -22.54 21.97
N GLY A 394 14.72 -22.02 22.89
CA GLY A 394 15.94 -22.69 23.40
C GLY A 394 17.17 -22.63 22.47
N VAL A 395 17.03 -22.04 21.29
CA VAL A 395 18.16 -21.87 20.35
C VAL A 395 18.91 -20.58 20.68
N GLN A 396 20.24 -20.66 20.65
CA GLN A 396 21.13 -19.48 20.70
C GLN A 396 21.87 -19.35 19.38
N ALA A 397 21.94 -18.13 18.88
CA ALA A 397 22.73 -17.86 17.67
C ALA A 397 24.22 -18.12 17.93
N PRO A 398 24.97 -18.65 16.96
CA PRO A 398 26.43 -18.70 17.05
C PRO A 398 27.00 -17.29 17.25
N ILE A 399 27.90 -17.14 18.21
CA ILE A 399 28.52 -15.85 18.50
C ILE A 399 29.38 -15.41 17.32
N ARG A 400 29.03 -14.28 16.70
CA ARG A 400 29.82 -13.70 15.64
C ARG A 400 31.05 -13.00 16.21
N LYS A 401 32.22 -13.65 16.05
CA LYS A 401 33.48 -13.05 16.47
C LYS A 401 33.77 -11.83 15.58
N ARG A 402 33.67 -10.64 16.16
CA ARG A 402 34.08 -9.37 15.54
C ARG A 402 35.21 -8.79 16.38
N ARG A 403 36.19 -8.20 15.72
CA ARG A 403 37.16 -7.35 16.44
C ARG A 403 36.49 -6.02 16.76
N PRO A 404 36.15 -5.73 18.02
CA PRO A 404 35.50 -4.47 18.36
C PRO A 404 36.43 -3.29 18.11
N ALA A 405 35.86 -2.12 17.84
CA ALA A 405 36.63 -0.89 17.77
C ALA A 405 37.27 -0.59 19.15
N PRO A 406 38.44 0.05 19.20
CA PRO A 406 39.03 0.51 20.45
C PRO A 406 37.99 1.33 21.25
N GLY A 407 37.84 1.02 22.53
CA GLY A 407 36.87 1.68 23.42
C GLY A 407 35.43 1.19 23.33
N ALA A 408 35.06 0.28 22.41
CA ALA A 408 33.71 -0.24 22.29
C ALA A 408 33.15 -0.88 23.57
N TYR A 409 34.02 -1.43 24.40
CA TYR A 409 33.75 -2.00 25.71
C TYR A 409 34.61 -1.34 26.81
N GLY A 410 34.71 -0.01 26.76
CA GLY A 410 35.42 0.78 27.75
C GLY A 410 34.82 0.69 29.16
N PRO A 411 35.43 1.39 30.16
CA PRO A 411 34.97 1.31 31.56
C PRO A 411 33.52 1.78 31.76
N ASP A 412 33.04 2.63 30.89
CA ASP A 412 31.64 3.16 30.94
C ASP A 412 30.62 2.25 30.27
N TYR A 413 31.05 1.13 29.69
CA TYR A 413 30.12 0.18 29.06
C TYR A 413 29.61 -0.83 30.10
N HIS A 414 28.29 -0.80 30.33
CA HIS A 414 27.61 -1.66 31.33
C HIS A 414 26.73 -2.75 30.71
N GLY A 415 26.69 -2.84 29.37
CA GLY A 415 25.91 -3.86 28.64
C GLY A 415 26.58 -5.23 28.59
N PRO A 416 25.93 -6.22 27.94
CA PRO A 416 26.49 -7.56 27.79
C PRO A 416 27.75 -7.55 26.92
N ARG A 417 28.78 -8.25 27.39
CA ARG A 417 30.04 -8.42 26.63
C ARG A 417 30.07 -9.78 25.96
N PRO A 418 30.58 -9.85 24.72
CA PRO A 418 30.81 -11.14 24.09
C PRO A 418 31.81 -11.97 24.91
N ASN A 419 31.50 -13.24 25.10
CA ASN A 419 32.32 -14.17 25.91
C ASN A 419 33.70 -14.48 25.33
N TYR A 420 33.96 -14.12 24.09
CA TYR A 420 35.29 -14.23 23.44
C TYR A 420 36.22 -13.02 23.71
N LEU A 421 35.70 -11.99 24.34
CA LEU A 421 36.55 -10.85 24.76
C LEU A 421 37.07 -11.14 26.16
N PRO A 422 38.37 -10.90 26.43
CA PRO A 422 38.91 -11.02 27.77
C PRO A 422 38.20 -10.05 28.73
N ASP A 423 37.91 -10.51 29.93
CA ASP A 423 37.37 -9.65 30.97
C ASP A 423 38.44 -8.58 31.31
N PRO A 424 38.09 -7.29 31.18
CA PRO A 424 39.06 -6.22 31.49
C PRO A 424 39.54 -6.23 32.95
N ARG A 425 38.81 -6.90 33.85
CA ARG A 425 39.24 -7.13 35.25
C ARG A 425 40.36 -8.17 35.35
N ASN A 426 40.55 -8.99 34.30
CA ASN A 426 41.61 -10.02 34.21
C ASN A 426 42.78 -9.60 33.31
N LEU A 427 42.75 -8.37 32.77
CA LEU A 427 43.92 -7.79 32.10
C LEU A 427 44.88 -7.31 33.19
N THR A 428 45.74 -8.19 33.64
CA THR A 428 46.92 -7.81 34.41
C THR A 428 47.75 -6.80 33.62
N ASP A 429 48.38 -5.86 34.34
CA ASP A 429 49.19 -4.73 33.86
C ASP A 429 50.10 -5.13 32.68
N PRO A 430 50.31 -4.30 31.65
CA PRO A 430 51.16 -4.59 30.50
C PRO A 430 52.67 -4.82 30.85
N GLN A 431 53.00 -4.77 32.11
CA GLN A 431 54.38 -5.02 32.59
C GLN A 431 54.74 -6.51 32.77
N ASP A 432 53.78 -7.44 32.64
CA ASP A 432 54.01 -8.88 32.78
C ASP A 432 54.18 -9.65 31.43
N GLU A 433 54.38 -8.99 30.32
CA GLU A 433 54.77 -9.65 29.07
C GLU A 433 56.26 -10.04 29.15
N ASN A 434 56.51 -11.29 29.45
CA ASN A 434 57.82 -11.95 29.39
C ASN A 434 58.41 -11.83 27.95
N PRO A 435 59.62 -11.24 27.75
CA PRO A 435 60.15 -10.98 26.40
C PRO A 435 60.60 -12.22 25.60
N GLN A 436 60.30 -13.44 26.06
CA GLN A 436 60.86 -14.65 25.47
C GLN A 436 60.05 -15.41 24.41
N THR A 437 59.01 -14.82 23.84
CA THR A 437 58.24 -15.50 22.76
C THR A 437 58.16 -14.72 21.45
N LYS A 438 59.20 -13.94 21.14
CA LYS A 438 59.32 -13.27 19.82
C LYS A 438 60.50 -13.80 19.00
N ASP A 439 60.67 -15.11 18.90
CA ASP A 439 61.55 -15.67 17.87
C ASP A 439 61.01 -17.04 17.46
N HIS A 440 60.06 -17.05 16.52
CA HIS A 440 59.77 -18.12 15.55
C HIS A 440 58.53 -17.71 14.74
N HIS A 441 58.73 -16.88 13.72
CA HIS A 441 57.94 -16.82 12.48
C HIS A 441 58.45 -15.64 11.64
N ALA A 442 59.67 -15.75 11.18
CA ALA A 442 60.19 -14.91 10.09
C ALA A 442 61.12 -15.78 9.25
N GLU A 443 60.52 -16.73 8.52
CA GLU A 443 61.12 -17.39 7.37
C GLU A 443 59.99 -18.24 6.75
N ASP A 444 59.30 -17.71 5.78
CA ASP A 444 58.72 -18.37 4.62
C ASP A 444 57.74 -17.39 3.90
N SER A 445 58.32 -16.54 3.11
CA SER A 445 57.59 -15.98 1.93
C SER A 445 58.59 -15.31 0.98
N ARG A 446 59.44 -16.19 0.36
CA ARG A 446 60.07 -15.91 -0.93
C ARG A 446 60.21 -17.21 -1.68
N ALA A 447 59.22 -17.50 -2.50
CA ALA A 447 59.33 -18.24 -3.78
C ALA A 447 57.91 -18.54 -4.31
N GLU A 448 57.70 -18.07 -5.53
CA GLU A 448 56.70 -18.27 -6.54
C GLU A 448 55.47 -17.31 -6.50
#